data_2a5f4d73237a5edbbb111b6ed469d583
#
_entry.id   2a5f4d73237a5edbbb111b6ed469d583
#
_cell.length_a   1.000
_cell.length_b   1.000
_cell.length_c   1.000
_cell.angle_alpha   90.00
_cell.angle_beta   90.00
_cell.angle_gamma   90.00
#
_symmetry.space_group_name_H-M   'P 1'
#
loop_
_entity.id
_entity.type
_entity.pdbx_description
1 polymer ?
#
loop_
_entity_poly.entity_id
_entity_poly.type
_entity_poly.pdbx_seq_one_letter_code
_entity_poly.pdbx_strand_id
1 'polypeptide(L)'
;IIPIITMAFHFSPNGDIKRNEVNNLVKAVMNGAGLAGHHGGMCDAFRQSIDWQFLIGGQWVSHPNGITDYKVNIKNTNDPITDGIQDFDYHSEQYYMHVDPLNEVLATSKFKGNEVWKLEQEPGHPGSDTYITEWIKDVEMPVIWKRKIGKGKIFYISLGHFAKELNHPEMQTMYHRGLLWASR
;
A
#
# COMPACT_ATOMS: atom_id res chain seq x y z
N ILE A 1 -0.55 -13.28 8.68
CA ILE A 1 0.75 -12.57 8.77
C ILE A 1 0.45 -11.09 8.66
N ILE A 2 0.94 -10.30 9.59
CA ILE A 2 0.85 -8.85 9.56
C ILE A 2 2.30 -8.34 9.59
N PRO A 3 2.84 -7.85 8.46
CA PRO A 3 4.18 -7.27 8.47
C PRO A 3 4.15 -5.92 9.20
N ILE A 4 5.05 -5.75 10.16
CA ILE A 4 5.30 -4.49 10.86
C ILE A 4 6.70 -4.03 10.46
N ILE A 5 6.86 -3.71 9.18
CA ILE A 5 8.16 -3.36 8.60
C ILE A 5 7.92 -2.18 7.68
N THR A 6 8.65 -1.09 7.85
CA THR A 6 8.70 0.02 6.90
C THR A 6 10.09 0.10 6.30
N MET A 7 10.17 0.39 5.01
CA MET A 7 11.43 0.62 4.27
C MET A 7 12.49 -0.47 4.48
N ALA A 8 12.07 -1.74 4.53
CA ALA A 8 13.02 -2.82 4.65
C ALA A 8 13.81 -2.99 3.34
N PHE A 9 15.02 -2.47 3.31
CA PHE A 9 15.98 -2.66 2.22
C PHE A 9 16.65 -4.03 2.36
N HIS A 10 16.26 -5.00 1.51
CA HIS A 10 16.51 -6.38 1.80
C HIS A 10 17.65 -7.03 1.14
N PHE A 11 18.31 -6.38 0.25
CA PHE A 11 19.42 -6.98 -0.47
C PHE A 11 20.77 -6.35 -0.16
N SER A 12 20.84 -5.62 0.96
CA SER A 12 22.16 -5.38 1.58
C SER A 12 22.73 -6.72 2.03
N PRO A 13 24.00 -7.00 1.80
CA PRO A 13 24.68 -8.18 2.36
C PRO A 13 24.53 -8.31 3.88
N ASN A 14 24.25 -7.19 4.55
CA ASN A 14 24.04 -7.07 5.99
C ASN A 14 22.56 -6.80 6.35
N GLY A 15 21.60 -6.93 5.41
CA GLY A 15 20.18 -6.69 5.65
C GLY A 15 19.57 -7.72 6.61
N ASP A 16 18.65 -7.25 7.46
CA ASP A 16 18.03 -8.04 8.52
C ASP A 16 17.15 -9.17 7.99
N ILE A 17 16.72 -9.12 6.73
CA ILE A 17 15.89 -10.16 6.10
C ILE A 17 16.53 -10.63 4.79
N LYS A 18 16.76 -11.92 4.68
CA LYS A 18 17.36 -12.55 3.51
C LYS A 18 16.32 -12.90 2.46
N ARG A 19 16.72 -13.00 1.19
CA ARG A 19 15.84 -13.39 0.08
C ARG A 19 15.05 -14.67 0.34
N ASN A 20 15.66 -15.68 0.96
CA ASN A 20 15.01 -16.94 1.30
C ASN A 20 13.89 -16.77 2.34
N GLU A 21 13.97 -15.77 3.22
CA GLU A 21 12.93 -15.47 4.21
C GLU A 21 11.71 -14.84 3.53
N VAL A 22 11.93 -13.90 2.58
CA VAL A 22 10.85 -13.37 1.74
C VAL A 22 10.17 -14.51 0.95
N ASN A 23 10.96 -15.40 0.35
CA ASN A 23 10.43 -16.54 -0.37
C ASN A 23 9.63 -17.50 0.53
N ASN A 24 9.99 -17.61 1.80
CA ASN A 24 9.23 -18.40 2.77
C ASN A 24 7.88 -17.74 3.11
N LEU A 25 7.83 -16.39 3.21
CA LEU A 25 6.57 -15.66 3.33
C LEU A 25 5.66 -15.91 2.11
N VAL A 26 6.22 -15.79 0.90
CA VAL A 26 5.48 -16.08 -0.35
C VAL A 26 4.91 -17.50 -0.33
N LYS A 27 5.73 -18.49 -0.01
CA LYS A 27 5.29 -19.90 0.11
C LYS A 27 4.19 -20.09 1.15
N ALA A 28 4.30 -19.43 2.31
CA ALA A 28 3.29 -19.52 3.36
C ALA A 28 1.93 -19.01 2.87
N VAL A 29 1.92 -17.87 2.18
CA VAL A 29 0.68 -17.31 1.60
C VAL A 29 0.14 -18.22 0.50
N MET A 30 0.97 -18.69 -0.42
CA MET A 30 0.55 -19.64 -1.46
C MET A 30 -0.09 -20.91 -0.90
N ASN A 31 0.33 -21.34 0.31
CA ASN A 31 -0.19 -22.50 1.02
C ASN A 31 -1.40 -22.19 1.93
N GLY A 32 -1.88 -20.95 1.97
CA GLY A 32 -3.12 -20.59 2.65
C GLY A 32 -2.98 -19.66 3.84
N ALA A 33 -1.77 -19.18 4.17
CA ALA A 33 -1.64 -18.14 5.17
C ALA A 33 -2.26 -16.82 4.66
N GLY A 34 -3.02 -16.14 5.51
CA GLY A 34 -3.47 -14.78 5.21
C GLY A 34 -2.35 -13.76 5.40
N LEU A 35 -2.33 -12.76 4.53
CA LEU A 35 -1.40 -11.63 4.61
C LEU A 35 -2.20 -10.34 4.61
N ALA A 36 -1.99 -9.48 5.60
CA ALA A 36 -2.65 -8.19 5.65
C ALA A 36 -1.71 -7.14 6.22
N GLY A 37 -1.81 -5.92 5.73
CA GLY A 37 -0.98 -4.83 6.23
C GLY A 37 -1.33 -3.50 5.60
N HIS A 38 -0.60 -2.49 6.02
CA HIS A 38 -0.83 -1.11 5.59
C HIS A 38 0.45 -0.42 5.18
N HIS A 39 0.28 0.64 4.40
CA HIS A 39 1.30 1.62 4.04
C HIS A 39 2.61 0.98 3.57
N GLY A 40 3.74 1.54 3.96
CA GLY A 40 5.08 1.05 3.59
C GLY A 40 5.41 -0.35 4.11
N GLY A 41 4.69 -0.85 5.12
CA GLY A 41 4.89 -2.20 5.66
C GLY A 41 4.61 -3.32 4.67
N MET A 42 3.94 -3.03 3.56
CA MET A 42 3.73 -3.99 2.47
C MET A 42 4.25 -3.46 1.13
N CYS A 43 3.66 -2.39 0.58
CA CYS A 43 3.98 -1.99 -0.79
C CYS A 43 5.31 -1.25 -0.93
N ASP A 44 5.87 -0.71 0.14
CA ASP A 44 7.21 -0.14 0.17
C ASP A 44 8.26 -1.08 0.79
N ALA A 45 7.82 -2.22 1.29
CA ALA A 45 8.71 -3.27 1.76
C ALA A 45 9.24 -4.09 0.59
N PHE A 46 10.47 -4.58 0.74
CA PHE A 46 11.09 -5.51 -0.22
C PHE A 46 11.10 -5.00 -1.67
N ARG A 47 11.38 -3.71 -1.89
CA ARG A 47 11.37 -3.05 -3.21
C ARG A 47 12.06 -3.82 -4.33
N GLN A 48 13.06 -4.63 -4.01
CA GLN A 48 13.84 -5.40 -4.98
C GLN A 48 13.32 -6.83 -5.20
N SER A 49 12.27 -7.25 -4.45
CA SER A 49 11.69 -8.58 -4.57
C SER A 49 10.50 -8.58 -5.52
N ILE A 50 10.72 -9.02 -6.75
CA ILE A 50 9.63 -9.18 -7.75
C ILE A 50 8.60 -10.20 -7.28
N ASP A 51 9.02 -11.25 -6.57
CA ASP A 51 8.10 -12.25 -6.02
C ASP A 51 7.18 -11.66 -4.96
N TRP A 52 7.71 -10.74 -4.12
CA TRP A 52 6.90 -10.02 -3.16
C TRP A 52 5.90 -9.09 -3.83
N GLN A 53 6.36 -8.28 -4.79
CA GLN A 53 5.51 -7.36 -5.54
C GLN A 53 4.38 -8.12 -6.26
N PHE A 54 4.71 -9.24 -6.90
CA PHE A 54 3.73 -10.09 -7.58
C PHE A 54 2.73 -10.70 -6.59
N LEU A 55 3.21 -11.11 -5.40
CA LEU A 55 2.35 -11.64 -4.35
C LEU A 55 1.33 -10.59 -3.87
N ILE A 56 1.81 -9.41 -3.45
CA ILE A 56 0.94 -8.39 -2.81
C ILE A 56 0.12 -7.56 -3.80
N GLY A 57 0.52 -7.56 -5.07
CA GLY A 57 -0.19 -6.85 -6.14
C GLY A 57 0.08 -5.36 -6.22
N GLY A 58 1.19 -4.89 -5.71
CA GLY A 58 1.56 -3.49 -5.82
C GLY A 58 2.99 -3.19 -5.41
N GLN A 59 3.47 -2.03 -5.86
CA GLN A 59 4.78 -1.49 -5.51
C GLN A 59 4.67 0.01 -5.36
N TRP A 60 5.11 0.54 -4.24
CA TRP A 60 5.28 1.97 -4.04
C TRP A 60 6.28 2.55 -5.05
N VAL A 61 5.95 3.71 -5.57
CA VAL A 61 6.78 4.46 -6.52
C VAL A 61 7.15 5.81 -5.93
N SER A 62 6.15 6.57 -5.45
CA SER A 62 6.35 7.91 -4.92
C SER A 62 5.18 8.35 -4.04
N HIS A 63 5.36 9.42 -3.29
CA HIS A 63 4.31 10.17 -2.59
C HIS A 63 4.52 11.67 -2.80
N PRO A 64 4.21 12.22 -4.00
CA PRO A 64 4.37 13.64 -4.28
C PRO A 64 3.67 14.50 -3.22
N ASN A 65 4.28 15.63 -2.84
CA ASN A 65 3.94 16.48 -1.70
C ASN A 65 4.24 15.88 -0.29
N GLY A 66 4.67 14.63 -0.18
CA GLY A 66 4.80 14.00 1.14
C GLY A 66 3.44 13.90 1.84
N ILE A 67 3.31 14.47 3.04
CA ILE A 67 2.03 14.53 3.77
C ILE A 67 1.12 15.60 3.14
N THR A 68 -0.08 15.19 2.74
CA THR A 68 -1.05 16.07 2.07
C THR A 68 -2.49 15.67 2.37
N ASP A 69 -3.42 16.58 2.06
CA ASP A 69 -4.86 16.31 2.17
C ASP A 69 -5.39 15.74 0.85
N TYR A 70 -6.09 14.62 0.93
CA TYR A 70 -6.74 13.99 -0.22
C TYR A 70 -8.03 13.28 0.20
N LYS A 71 -8.86 12.98 -0.79
CA LYS A 71 -10.09 12.24 -0.60
C LYS A 71 -9.88 10.76 -0.92
N VAL A 72 -10.36 9.90 -0.05
CA VAL A 72 -10.51 8.46 -0.29
C VAL A 72 -11.90 8.21 -0.81
N ASN A 73 -12.01 7.65 -2.02
CA ASN A 73 -13.27 7.38 -2.70
C ASN A 73 -13.56 5.88 -2.64
N ILE A 74 -14.70 5.51 -2.08
CA ILE A 74 -15.11 4.11 -1.95
C ILE A 74 -15.66 3.63 -3.29
N LYS A 75 -15.10 2.55 -3.83
CA LYS A 75 -15.49 2.00 -5.15
C LYS A 75 -16.48 0.85 -5.05
N ASN A 76 -16.48 0.11 -3.95
CA ASN A 76 -17.39 -1.02 -3.75
C ASN A 76 -17.97 -0.95 -2.33
N THR A 77 -19.21 -0.44 -2.23
CA THR A 77 -19.94 -0.32 -0.96
C THR A 77 -20.63 -1.61 -0.52
N ASN A 78 -20.63 -2.65 -1.37
CA ASN A 78 -21.25 -3.95 -1.05
C ASN A 78 -20.22 -4.95 -0.51
N ASP A 79 -18.94 -4.57 -0.44
CA ASP A 79 -17.90 -5.42 0.12
C ASP A 79 -17.93 -5.36 1.64
N PRO A 80 -17.83 -6.49 2.36
CA PRO A 80 -17.84 -6.49 3.82
C PRO A 80 -16.77 -5.62 4.48
N ILE A 81 -15.69 -5.28 3.78
CA ILE A 81 -14.62 -4.42 4.30
C ILE A 81 -15.07 -2.95 4.28
N THR A 82 -15.76 -2.54 3.24
CA THR A 82 -16.18 -1.16 2.99
C THR A 82 -17.67 -0.90 3.24
N ASP A 83 -18.44 -1.91 3.64
CA ASP A 83 -19.87 -1.79 3.93
C ASP A 83 -20.14 -0.69 4.95
N GLY A 84 -21.04 0.23 4.58
CA GLY A 84 -21.42 1.41 5.38
C GLY A 84 -20.40 2.54 5.41
N ILE A 85 -19.23 2.39 4.77
CA ILE A 85 -18.23 3.47 4.66
C ILE A 85 -18.57 4.35 3.46
N GLN A 86 -18.54 5.66 3.67
CA GLN A 86 -18.67 6.67 2.62
C GLN A 86 -17.29 7.25 2.26
N ASP A 87 -17.21 8.02 1.19
CA ASP A 87 -16.03 8.79 0.84
C ASP A 87 -15.64 9.72 2.00
N PHE A 88 -14.34 9.80 2.30
CA PHE A 88 -13.83 10.60 3.41
C PHE A 88 -12.54 11.33 3.07
N ASP A 89 -12.28 12.42 3.80
CA ASP A 89 -11.03 13.17 3.68
C ASP A 89 -9.98 12.53 4.59
N TYR A 90 -8.74 12.49 4.11
CA TYR A 90 -7.62 11.89 4.82
C TYR A 90 -6.37 12.75 4.69
N HIS A 91 -5.55 12.78 5.73
CA HIS A 91 -4.32 13.55 5.80
C HIS A 91 -3.14 12.63 6.06
N SER A 92 -2.36 12.32 5.03
CA SER A 92 -1.23 11.37 5.08
C SER A 92 -0.38 11.48 3.81
N GLU A 93 0.58 10.60 3.62
CA GLU A 93 1.22 10.38 2.33
C GLU A 93 0.20 9.78 1.34
N GLN A 94 0.02 10.44 0.19
CA GLN A 94 -0.77 9.91 -0.92
C GLN A 94 0.16 9.11 -1.83
N TYR A 95 0.06 7.79 -1.79
CA TYR A 95 0.94 6.92 -2.58
C TYR A 95 0.56 6.90 -4.05
N TYR A 96 1.56 7.10 -4.90
CA TYR A 96 1.54 6.67 -6.30
C TYR A 96 2.23 5.30 -6.38
N MET A 97 1.57 4.32 -6.99
CA MET A 97 2.02 2.93 -7.00
C MET A 97 1.90 2.29 -8.38
N HIS A 98 2.74 1.33 -8.69
CA HIS A 98 2.42 0.33 -9.70
C HIS A 98 1.53 -0.73 -9.07
N VAL A 99 0.43 -1.07 -9.74
CA VAL A 99 -0.60 -1.98 -9.21
C VAL A 99 -0.95 -3.07 -10.22
N ASP A 100 -1.22 -4.25 -9.69
CA ASP A 100 -1.60 -5.42 -10.47
C ASP A 100 -3.08 -5.34 -10.88
N PRO A 101 -3.43 -5.61 -12.16
CA PRO A 101 -4.81 -5.57 -12.64
C PRO A 101 -5.73 -6.64 -12.02
N LEU A 102 -5.19 -7.66 -11.35
CA LEU A 102 -5.97 -8.68 -10.64
C LEU A 102 -6.46 -8.23 -9.25
N ASN A 103 -6.05 -7.04 -8.78
CA ASN A 103 -6.50 -6.52 -7.51
C ASN A 103 -7.99 -6.20 -7.54
N GLU A 104 -8.74 -6.70 -6.58
CA GLU A 104 -10.10 -6.23 -6.29
C GLU A 104 -9.99 -4.93 -5.49
N VAL A 105 -10.09 -3.81 -6.22
CA VAL A 105 -9.94 -2.46 -5.66
C VAL A 105 -11.21 -2.06 -4.93
N LEU A 106 -11.08 -1.70 -3.65
CA LEU A 106 -12.18 -1.30 -2.77
C LEU A 106 -12.28 0.22 -2.60
N ALA A 107 -11.16 0.92 -2.68
CA ALA A 107 -11.11 2.37 -2.61
C ALA A 107 -9.95 2.94 -3.43
N THR A 108 -10.11 4.18 -3.88
CA THR A 108 -9.12 4.94 -4.66
C THR A 108 -8.91 6.33 -4.08
N SER A 109 -7.82 6.99 -4.48
CA SER A 109 -7.65 8.43 -4.34
C SER A 109 -7.30 9.04 -5.70
N LYS A 110 -7.62 10.31 -5.90
CA LYS A 110 -7.36 10.99 -7.17
C LYS A 110 -6.27 12.05 -6.99
N PHE A 111 -5.28 12.05 -7.87
CA PHE A 111 -4.25 13.08 -7.93
C PHE A 111 -4.76 14.34 -8.60
N LYS A 112 -4.34 15.51 -8.11
CA LYS A 112 -4.71 16.84 -8.65
C LYS A 112 -3.85 17.27 -9.82
N GLY A 113 -2.63 16.68 -9.94
CA GLY A 113 -1.65 17.04 -10.95
C GLY A 113 -0.90 18.34 -10.65
N ASN A 114 -0.91 18.78 -9.41
CA ASN A 114 -0.17 19.95 -8.93
C ASN A 114 0.73 19.60 -7.73
N GLU A 115 0.89 18.34 -7.46
CA GLU A 115 1.80 17.86 -6.42
C GLU A 115 3.25 18.10 -6.83
N VAL A 116 4.11 18.32 -5.85
CA VAL A 116 5.55 18.48 -6.02
C VAL A 116 6.23 17.14 -5.84
N TRP A 117 6.87 16.65 -6.91
CA TRP A 117 7.72 15.47 -6.86
C TRP A 117 9.18 15.89 -6.76
N LYS A 118 9.89 15.34 -5.77
CA LYS A 118 11.33 15.53 -5.60
C LYS A 118 12.05 14.28 -6.08
N LEU A 119 13.07 14.45 -6.91
CA LEU A 119 13.91 13.33 -7.32
C LEU A 119 14.61 12.72 -6.10
N GLU A 120 14.64 11.40 -6.03
CA GLU A 120 15.53 10.70 -5.12
C GLU A 120 16.91 10.55 -5.79
N GLN A 121 17.96 11.03 -5.14
CA GLN A 121 19.34 10.77 -5.58
C GLN A 121 19.78 9.36 -5.19
N GLU A 122 19.36 8.93 -3.99
CA GLU A 122 19.52 7.57 -3.47
C GLU A 122 18.21 7.18 -2.78
N PRO A 123 17.89 5.88 -2.62
CA PRO A 123 16.68 5.45 -1.94
C PRO A 123 16.55 6.09 -0.54
N GLY A 124 15.46 6.83 -0.32
CA GLY A 124 15.19 7.56 0.92
C GLY A 124 15.88 8.94 1.05
N HIS A 125 16.64 9.38 0.05
CA HIS A 125 17.30 10.69 0.07
C HIS A 125 16.81 11.57 -1.08
N PRO A 126 15.86 12.49 -0.85
CA PRO A 126 15.35 13.36 -1.90
C PRO A 126 16.46 14.27 -2.45
N GLY A 127 16.52 14.35 -3.76
CA GLY A 127 17.37 15.33 -4.47
C GLY A 127 16.85 16.75 -4.36
N SER A 128 17.58 17.68 -4.96
CA SER A 128 17.21 19.09 -5.05
C SER A 128 16.18 19.38 -6.15
N ASP A 129 16.16 18.55 -7.20
CA ASP A 129 15.31 18.78 -8.36
C ASP A 129 13.86 18.42 -8.06
N THR A 130 12.98 19.34 -8.43
CA THR A 130 11.54 19.23 -8.19
C THR A 130 10.75 19.43 -9.47
N TYR A 131 9.66 18.70 -9.61
CA TYR A 131 8.76 18.75 -10.76
C TYR A 131 7.32 18.80 -10.30
N ILE A 132 6.48 19.49 -11.07
CA ILE A 132 5.02 19.45 -10.87
C ILE A 132 4.48 18.23 -11.62
N THR A 133 3.63 17.46 -10.96
CA THR A 133 3.17 16.16 -11.45
C THR A 133 1.94 16.25 -12.37
N GLU A 134 1.94 17.17 -13.34
CA GLU A 134 0.80 17.36 -14.25
C GLU A 134 0.39 16.08 -15.01
N TRP A 135 1.35 15.20 -15.27
CA TRP A 135 1.12 13.95 -16.00
C TRP A 135 0.33 12.88 -15.21
N ILE A 136 0.18 13.06 -13.88
CA ILE A 136 -0.68 12.16 -13.08
C ILE A 136 -2.02 12.80 -12.71
N LYS A 137 -2.35 13.96 -13.29
CA LYS A 137 -3.62 14.61 -13.05
C LYS A 137 -4.78 13.67 -13.36
N ASP A 138 -5.75 13.61 -12.43
CA ASP A 138 -6.95 12.78 -12.50
C ASP A 138 -6.72 11.26 -12.49
N VAL A 139 -5.47 10.81 -12.28
CA VAL A 139 -5.21 9.39 -12.07
C VAL A 139 -5.91 8.94 -10.79
N GLU A 140 -6.78 7.94 -10.91
CA GLU A 140 -7.39 7.25 -9.79
C GLU A 140 -6.47 6.12 -9.32
N MET A 141 -5.74 6.37 -8.23
CA MET A 141 -4.81 5.41 -7.66
C MET A 141 -5.51 4.52 -6.62
N PRO A 142 -5.41 3.19 -6.74
CA PRO A 142 -5.89 2.28 -5.71
C PRO A 142 -5.26 2.56 -4.34
N VAL A 143 -6.12 2.71 -3.34
CA VAL A 143 -5.75 2.94 -1.92
C VAL A 143 -5.95 1.67 -1.11
N ILE A 144 -7.02 0.92 -1.42
CA ILE A 144 -7.38 -0.31 -0.71
C ILE A 144 -7.68 -1.38 -1.74
N TRP A 145 -7.08 -2.54 -1.55
CA TRP A 145 -7.45 -3.72 -2.32
C TRP A 145 -7.35 -5.02 -1.52
N LYS A 146 -7.99 -6.02 -2.05
CA LYS A 146 -7.83 -7.40 -1.62
C LYS A 146 -7.59 -8.29 -2.84
N ARG A 147 -6.99 -9.45 -2.62
CA ARG A 147 -6.79 -10.44 -3.66
C ARG A 147 -6.65 -11.83 -3.07
N LYS A 148 -6.86 -12.85 -3.91
CA LYS A 148 -6.57 -14.23 -3.60
C LYS A 148 -5.44 -14.70 -4.51
N ILE A 149 -4.47 -15.40 -3.94
CA ILE A 149 -3.36 -15.98 -4.68
C ILE A 149 -2.99 -17.35 -4.09
N GLY A 150 -2.90 -18.38 -4.93
CA GLY A 150 -2.82 -19.76 -4.43
C GLY A 150 -4.01 -20.07 -3.51
N LYS A 151 -3.73 -20.49 -2.29
CA LYS A 151 -4.74 -20.72 -1.25
C LYS A 151 -4.88 -19.55 -0.27
N GLY A 152 -4.04 -18.52 -0.41
CA GLY A 152 -3.97 -17.39 0.53
C GLY A 152 -4.87 -16.23 0.15
N LYS A 153 -5.05 -15.34 1.11
CA LYS A 153 -5.79 -14.09 0.99
C LYS A 153 -4.89 -12.92 1.38
N ILE A 154 -4.94 -11.85 0.61
CA ILE A 154 -4.13 -10.67 0.83
C ILE A 154 -5.03 -9.45 0.92
N PHE A 155 -4.84 -8.63 1.95
CA PHE A 155 -5.47 -7.34 2.12
C PHE A 155 -4.40 -6.27 2.28
N TYR A 156 -4.57 -5.17 1.58
CA TYR A 156 -3.70 -4.01 1.67
C TYR A 156 -4.49 -2.70 1.75
N ILE A 157 -3.96 -1.76 2.54
CA ILE A 157 -4.43 -0.38 2.62
C ILE A 157 -3.22 0.55 2.64
N SER A 158 -3.17 1.57 1.76
CA SER A 158 -2.04 2.50 1.67
C SER A 158 -2.05 3.62 2.70
N LEU A 159 -3.08 3.70 3.51
CA LEU A 159 -3.24 4.72 4.56
C LEU A 159 -2.36 4.40 5.78
N GLY A 160 -2.07 5.43 6.61
CA GLY A 160 -1.47 5.22 7.93
C GLY A 160 0.05 5.34 7.98
N HIS A 161 0.61 6.46 7.51
CA HIS A 161 2.04 6.77 7.66
C HIS A 161 2.43 6.97 9.13
N PHE A 162 1.64 7.73 9.90
CA PHE A 162 1.85 7.89 11.34
C PHE A 162 0.87 7.05 12.16
N ALA A 163 1.31 6.58 13.32
CA ALA A 163 0.47 5.79 14.22
C ALA A 163 -0.84 6.49 14.60
N LYS A 164 -0.83 7.83 14.75
CA LYS A 164 -2.04 8.62 15.05
C LYS A 164 -3.11 8.53 13.96
N GLU A 165 -2.72 8.30 12.71
CA GLU A 165 -3.62 8.22 11.56
C GLU A 165 -4.43 6.92 11.55
N LEU A 166 -3.94 5.88 12.23
CA LEU A 166 -4.66 4.63 12.44
C LEU A 166 -5.91 4.80 13.32
N ASN A 167 -6.02 5.94 14.03
CA ASN A 167 -7.21 6.25 14.82
C ASN A 167 -8.34 6.89 14.00
N HIS A 168 -8.14 7.16 12.71
CA HIS A 168 -9.22 7.63 11.82
C HIS A 168 -10.31 6.55 11.73
N PRO A 169 -11.59 6.87 12.04
CA PRO A 169 -12.64 5.86 12.23
C PRO A 169 -12.82 4.93 11.02
N GLU A 170 -12.84 5.50 9.81
CA GLU A 170 -13.00 4.75 8.56
C GLU A 170 -11.77 3.87 8.29
N MET A 171 -10.56 4.41 8.50
CA MET A 171 -9.31 3.65 8.37
C MET A 171 -9.30 2.47 9.35
N GLN A 172 -9.60 2.71 10.63
CA GLN A 172 -9.60 1.68 11.67
C GLN A 172 -10.61 0.58 11.35
N THR A 173 -11.81 0.98 10.92
CA THR A 173 -12.88 0.04 10.58
C THR A 173 -12.47 -0.87 9.42
N MET A 174 -12.00 -0.27 8.31
CA MET A 174 -11.60 -1.03 7.11
C MET A 174 -10.38 -1.90 7.38
N TYR A 175 -9.41 -1.41 8.15
CA TYR A 175 -8.22 -2.16 8.51
C TYR A 175 -8.59 -3.40 9.35
N HIS A 176 -9.41 -3.26 10.39
CA HIS A 176 -9.93 -4.38 11.18
C HIS A 176 -10.65 -5.43 10.32
N ARG A 177 -11.57 -4.96 9.45
CA ARG A 177 -12.33 -5.86 8.58
C ARG A 177 -11.43 -6.57 7.57
N GLY A 178 -10.42 -5.88 7.03
CA GLY A 178 -9.44 -6.45 6.12
C GLY A 178 -8.57 -7.52 6.78
N LEU A 179 -8.12 -7.27 8.01
CA LEU A 179 -7.41 -8.26 8.83
C LEU A 179 -8.26 -9.52 9.06
N LEU A 180 -9.52 -9.35 9.44
CA LEU A 180 -10.46 -10.47 9.65
C LEU A 180 -10.74 -11.21 8.34
N TRP A 181 -10.91 -10.52 7.22
CA TRP A 181 -11.12 -11.14 5.92
C TRP A 181 -9.92 -11.99 5.49
N ALA A 182 -8.71 -11.48 5.68
CA ALA A 182 -7.49 -12.21 5.32
C ALA A 182 -7.22 -13.42 6.25
N SER A 183 -7.69 -13.39 7.50
CA SER A 183 -7.45 -14.45 8.49
C SER A 183 -8.34 -15.68 8.35
N ARG A 184 -9.41 -15.63 7.53
CA ARG A 184 -10.45 -16.69 7.41
C ARG A 184 -10.32 -17.58 6.20
#